data_c6b507edcdba56d19c7c5299bed13f6f
#
_entry.id   c6b507edcdba56d19c7c5299bed13f6f
#
_cell.length_a   1.000
_cell.length_b   1.000
_cell.length_c   1.000
_cell.angle_alpha   90.00
_cell.angle_beta   90.00
_cell.angle_gamma   90.00
#
_symmetry.space_group_name_H-M   'P 1'
#
loop_
_entity.id
_entity.type
_entity.pdbx_description
1 polymer ?
#
loop_
_entity_poly.entity_id
_entity_poly.type
_entity_poly.pdbx_seq_one_letter_code
_entity_poly.pdbx_strand_id
1 'polypeptide(L)'
;MLKFRENEDAVSPVIGVILMVAITVILAAIIATFAFDMTGSIPNEKDVHVTTHIAHIGVDEDDQKVLVVTIQGGKDVSALTEIDYIDGEDGEADQITDSPTRYEVGTYVHIPLEDKGAPQTITIRGKFSDGTIKILAVKTV
;
A
#
# COMPACT_ATOMS: atom_id res chain seq x y z
N MET A 1 44.01 -8.60 -61.74
CA MET A 1 43.06 -7.54 -61.36
C MET A 1 41.75 -8.20 -61.00
N LEU A 2 41.42 -8.36 -59.71
CA LEU A 2 40.10 -8.75 -59.12
C LEU A 2 40.29 -9.69 -57.91
N LYS A 3 40.93 -9.19 -56.85
CA LYS A 3 41.00 -9.86 -55.54
C LYS A 3 40.38 -9.06 -54.40
N PHE A 4 39.56 -8.07 -54.74
CA PHE A 4 38.95 -7.24 -53.73
C PHE A 4 37.49 -7.60 -53.40
N ARG A 5 36.88 -8.58 -54.09
CA ARG A 5 35.51 -8.98 -53.86
C ARG A 5 35.31 -10.06 -52.80
N GLU A 6 36.32 -10.80 -52.44
CA GLU A 6 36.22 -11.88 -51.46
C GLU A 6 36.21 -11.38 -49.99
N ASN A 7 36.67 -10.14 -49.74
CA ASN A 7 36.64 -9.59 -48.39
C ASN A 7 35.32 -8.92 -48.00
N GLU A 8 34.50 -8.47 -48.94
CA GLU A 8 33.24 -7.83 -48.64
C GLU A 8 32.19 -8.86 -48.20
N ASP A 9 32.21 -10.05 -48.71
CA ASP A 9 31.30 -11.14 -48.32
C ASP A 9 31.61 -11.68 -46.92
N ALA A 10 32.84 -11.57 -46.44
CA ALA A 10 33.23 -12.00 -45.11
C ALA A 10 32.96 -10.92 -44.03
N VAL A 11 32.94 -9.66 -44.40
CA VAL A 11 32.69 -8.50 -43.48
C VAL A 11 31.21 -8.41 -43.13
N SER A 12 30.32 -8.67 -44.07
CA SER A 12 28.86 -8.59 -43.88
C SER A 12 28.33 -9.55 -42.78
N PRO A 13 28.72 -10.84 -42.73
CA PRO A 13 28.31 -11.71 -41.62
C PRO A 13 28.85 -11.31 -40.27
N VAL A 14 30.06 -10.77 -40.18
CA VAL A 14 30.69 -10.30 -38.94
C VAL A 14 29.94 -9.11 -38.40
N ILE A 15 29.61 -8.15 -39.26
CA ILE A 15 28.82 -6.97 -38.85
C ILE A 15 27.44 -7.41 -38.36
N GLY A 16 26.80 -8.37 -39.00
CA GLY A 16 25.51 -8.89 -38.55
C GLY A 16 25.56 -9.52 -37.15
N VAL A 17 26.59 -10.29 -36.85
CA VAL A 17 26.79 -10.90 -35.54
C VAL A 17 27.05 -9.82 -34.46
N ILE A 18 27.88 -8.84 -34.76
CA ILE A 18 28.16 -7.74 -33.83
C ILE A 18 26.90 -6.93 -33.55
N LEU A 19 26.10 -6.65 -34.56
CA LEU A 19 24.84 -5.92 -34.41
C LEU A 19 23.84 -6.73 -33.58
N MET A 20 23.74 -8.03 -33.81
CA MET A 20 22.86 -8.92 -33.04
C MET A 20 23.25 -8.94 -31.55
N VAL A 21 24.55 -9.08 -31.25
CA VAL A 21 25.02 -9.05 -29.86
C VAL A 21 24.78 -7.68 -29.22
N ALA A 22 25.03 -6.60 -29.93
CA ALA A 22 24.77 -5.24 -29.41
C ALA A 22 23.30 -5.04 -29.05
N ILE A 23 22.38 -5.43 -29.91
CA ILE A 23 20.94 -5.30 -29.67
C ILE A 23 20.51 -6.17 -28.49
N THR A 24 20.97 -7.41 -28.41
CA THR A 24 20.58 -8.32 -27.31
C THR A 24 21.10 -7.81 -25.96
N VAL A 25 22.29 -7.25 -25.89
CA VAL A 25 22.84 -6.67 -24.65
C VAL A 25 22.04 -5.43 -24.22
N ILE A 26 21.69 -4.55 -25.16
CA ILE A 26 20.87 -3.38 -24.85
C ILE A 26 19.47 -3.79 -24.35
N LEU A 27 18.83 -4.74 -25.02
CA LEU A 27 17.53 -5.24 -24.59
C LEU A 27 17.61 -5.92 -23.22
N ALA A 28 18.64 -6.73 -22.98
CA ALA A 28 18.86 -7.34 -21.68
C ALA A 28 19.04 -6.31 -20.55
N ALA A 29 19.79 -5.23 -20.82
CA ALA A 29 19.97 -4.15 -19.85
C ALA A 29 18.66 -3.44 -19.52
N ILE A 30 17.83 -3.14 -20.52
CA ILE A 30 16.52 -2.51 -20.32
C ILE A 30 15.59 -3.44 -19.50
N ILE A 31 15.51 -4.71 -19.85
CA ILE A 31 14.70 -5.70 -19.15
C ILE A 31 15.19 -5.86 -17.71
N ALA A 32 16.51 -5.86 -17.49
CA ALA A 32 17.09 -5.96 -16.16
C ALA A 32 16.68 -4.78 -15.26
N THR A 33 16.70 -3.54 -15.77
CA THR A 33 16.27 -2.37 -14.98
C THR A 33 14.82 -2.48 -14.55
N PHE A 34 13.91 -2.89 -15.45
CA PHE A 34 12.51 -3.12 -15.11
C PHE A 34 12.33 -4.25 -14.10
N ALA A 35 13.04 -5.36 -14.27
CA ALA A 35 12.95 -6.50 -13.37
C ALA A 35 13.42 -6.16 -11.95
N PHE A 36 14.51 -5.40 -11.82
CA PHE A 36 15.02 -4.97 -10.52
C PHE A 36 14.12 -3.91 -9.87
N ASP A 37 13.56 -2.99 -10.64
CA ASP A 37 12.63 -1.97 -10.11
C ASP A 37 11.36 -2.62 -9.56
N MET A 38 10.79 -3.60 -10.26
CA MET A 38 9.64 -4.37 -9.78
C MET A 38 9.95 -5.21 -8.52
N THR A 39 11.19 -5.68 -8.37
CA THR A 39 11.58 -6.48 -7.19
C THR A 39 11.84 -5.60 -5.96
N GLY A 40 12.29 -4.35 -6.18
CA GLY A 40 12.51 -3.39 -5.10
C GLY A 40 11.25 -2.69 -4.59
N SER A 41 10.17 -2.75 -5.36
CA SER A 41 8.90 -2.08 -5.08
C SER A 41 7.78 -3.01 -4.63
N ILE A 42 8.06 -4.23 -4.16
CA ILE A 42 7.02 -4.93 -3.40
C ILE A 42 6.90 -4.18 -2.08
N PRO A 43 5.86 -3.34 -1.87
CA PRO A 43 5.61 -2.78 -0.56
C PRO A 43 5.54 -3.96 0.38
N ASN A 44 6.29 -3.92 1.44
CA ASN A 44 6.17 -4.92 2.51
C ASN A 44 4.71 -4.84 2.98
N GLU A 45 3.87 -5.68 2.39
CA GLU A 45 2.44 -5.62 2.63
C GLU A 45 2.22 -5.91 4.11
N LYS A 46 1.91 -4.85 4.83
CA LYS A 46 1.64 -4.95 6.26
C LYS A 46 0.41 -5.82 6.48
N ASP A 47 0.55 -6.78 7.34
CA ASP A 47 -0.50 -7.74 7.65
C ASP A 47 -1.12 -7.41 9.01
N VAL A 48 -2.25 -6.68 8.96
CA VAL A 48 -3.09 -6.35 10.12
C VAL A 48 -4.54 -6.52 9.70
N HIS A 49 -5.24 -7.36 10.44
CA HIS A 49 -6.66 -7.63 10.25
C HIS A 49 -7.48 -6.92 11.32
N VAL A 50 -8.46 -6.16 10.89
CA VAL A 50 -9.39 -5.46 11.77
C VAL A 50 -10.83 -5.84 11.44
N THR A 51 -11.68 -5.80 12.45
CA THR A 51 -13.14 -5.85 12.28
C THR A 51 -13.75 -4.54 12.74
N THR A 52 -14.84 -4.16 12.11
CA THR A 52 -15.54 -2.93 12.41
C THR A 52 -17.01 -3.22 12.69
N HIS A 53 -17.55 -2.64 13.76
CA HIS A 53 -18.98 -2.66 14.04
C HIS A 53 -19.43 -1.32 14.61
N ILE A 54 -20.69 -1.01 14.43
CA ILE A 54 -21.29 0.20 15.00
C ILE A 54 -21.81 -0.13 16.39
N ALA A 55 -21.47 0.72 17.34
CA ALA A 55 -21.97 0.63 18.71
C ALA A 55 -22.50 2.01 19.15
N HIS A 56 -23.24 2.00 20.22
CA HIS A 56 -23.72 3.19 20.91
C HIS A 56 -23.04 3.27 22.28
N ILE A 57 -22.43 4.38 22.57
CA ILE A 57 -21.76 4.64 23.85
C ILE A 57 -22.47 5.79 24.51
N GLY A 58 -23.02 5.57 25.70
CA GLY A 58 -23.76 6.55 26.47
C GLY A 58 -25.02 5.94 27.03
N VAL A 59 -25.69 6.72 27.86
CA VAL A 59 -26.99 6.42 28.44
C VAL A 59 -27.90 7.64 28.25
N ASP A 60 -29.11 7.41 27.81
CA ASP A 60 -30.14 8.41 27.58
C ASP A 60 -29.78 9.50 26.53
N GLU A 61 -29.79 10.76 26.87
CA GLU A 61 -29.62 11.89 25.94
C GLU A 61 -28.17 12.08 25.41
N ASP A 62 -27.20 11.41 26.01
CA ASP A 62 -25.78 11.42 25.61
C ASP A 62 -25.36 10.17 24.80
N ASP A 63 -26.32 9.50 24.16
CA ASP A 63 -26.03 8.32 23.33
C ASP A 63 -25.27 8.68 22.06
N GLN A 64 -23.97 8.42 22.07
CA GLN A 64 -23.09 8.68 20.93
C GLN A 64 -22.91 7.41 20.09
N LYS A 65 -23.23 7.51 18.81
CA LYS A 65 -22.95 6.48 17.82
C LYS A 65 -21.45 6.47 17.51
N VAL A 66 -20.82 5.33 17.62
CA VAL A 66 -19.40 5.16 17.34
C VAL A 66 -19.14 3.97 16.43
N LEU A 67 -18.10 4.06 15.62
CA LEU A 67 -17.54 2.93 14.91
C LEU A 67 -16.43 2.32 15.74
N VAL A 68 -16.62 1.11 16.20
CA VAL A 68 -15.63 0.35 16.95
C VAL A 68 -14.77 -0.42 15.97
N VAL A 69 -13.47 -0.19 16.02
CA VAL A 69 -12.45 -0.91 15.22
C VAL A 69 -11.68 -1.81 16.16
N THR A 70 -11.75 -3.11 15.94
CA THR A 70 -11.08 -4.13 16.76
C THR A 70 -10.00 -4.84 15.97
N ILE A 71 -8.79 -4.92 16.51
CA ILE A 71 -7.67 -5.64 15.92
C ILE A 71 -7.86 -7.14 16.16
N GLN A 72 -8.01 -7.91 15.09
CA GLN A 72 -8.22 -9.35 15.15
C GLN A 72 -6.91 -10.14 15.07
N GLY A 73 -5.87 -9.59 14.42
CA GLY A 73 -4.60 -10.26 14.23
C GLY A 73 -3.77 -9.66 13.13
N GLY A 74 -2.70 -10.36 12.80
CA GLY A 74 -1.72 -10.00 11.77
C GLY A 74 -0.31 -10.00 12.30
N LYS A 75 0.65 -10.32 11.46
CA LYS A 75 2.08 -10.39 11.86
C LYS A 75 2.69 -9.02 12.17
N ASP A 76 2.11 -7.95 11.66
CA ASP A 76 2.63 -6.59 11.77
C ASP A 76 1.87 -5.73 12.81
N VAL A 77 1.00 -6.33 13.62
CA VAL A 77 0.26 -5.63 14.69
C VAL A 77 1.22 -4.94 15.67
N SER A 78 2.33 -5.59 16.02
CA SER A 78 3.34 -5.02 16.92
C SER A 78 4.11 -3.82 16.35
N ALA A 79 4.09 -3.65 15.04
CA ALA A 79 4.69 -2.52 14.33
C ALA A 79 3.70 -1.36 14.10
N LEU A 80 2.42 -1.56 14.43
CA LEU A 80 1.39 -0.54 14.33
C LEU A 80 1.59 0.52 15.42
N THR A 81 1.75 1.76 15.03
CA THR A 81 2.02 2.88 15.95
C THR A 81 0.83 3.79 16.14
N GLU A 82 -0.01 3.92 15.12
CA GLU A 82 -1.15 4.84 15.13
C GLU A 82 -2.26 4.30 14.22
N ILE A 83 -3.50 4.51 14.62
CA ILE A 83 -4.67 4.34 13.76
C ILE A 83 -5.31 5.72 13.60
N ASP A 84 -5.51 6.15 12.37
CA ASP A 84 -6.25 7.35 12.00
C ASP A 84 -7.42 7.00 11.08
N TYR A 85 -8.31 7.94 10.88
CA TYR A 85 -9.43 7.75 9.94
C TYR A 85 -9.64 8.98 9.07
N ILE A 86 -10.22 8.77 7.92
CA ILE A 86 -10.65 9.84 7.01
C ILE A 86 -12.16 9.73 6.87
N ASP A 87 -12.86 10.79 7.22
CA ASP A 87 -14.26 10.97 6.86
C ASP A 87 -14.33 11.48 5.42
N GLY A 88 -15.20 10.88 4.60
CA GLY A 88 -15.22 11.07 3.15
C GLY A 88 -15.49 12.49 2.64
N GLU A 89 -15.85 13.44 3.52
CA GLU A 89 -16.17 14.80 3.11
C GLU A 89 -14.95 15.71 2.93
N ASP A 90 -13.98 15.67 3.83
CA ASP A 90 -12.87 16.62 3.84
C ASP A 90 -11.54 16.05 3.40
N GLY A 91 -11.40 14.73 3.34
CA GLY A 91 -10.16 14.06 2.94
C GLY A 91 -8.99 14.28 3.91
N GLU A 92 -9.21 14.98 5.00
CA GLU A 92 -8.26 15.11 6.10
C GLU A 92 -8.31 13.88 7.01
N ALA A 93 -7.15 13.55 7.55
CA ALA A 93 -7.04 12.45 8.49
C ALA A 93 -7.24 12.96 9.92
N ASP A 94 -8.25 12.42 10.55
CA ASP A 94 -8.52 12.69 11.97
C ASP A 94 -7.84 11.65 12.85
N GLN A 95 -7.23 12.15 13.93
CA GLN A 95 -6.63 11.30 14.94
C GLN A 95 -7.68 10.81 15.93
N ILE A 96 -7.58 9.54 16.30
CA ILE A 96 -8.43 8.97 17.33
C ILE A 96 -7.97 9.49 18.70
N THR A 97 -8.84 10.19 19.38
CA THR A 97 -8.54 10.86 20.67
C THR A 97 -8.16 9.88 21.79
N ASP A 98 -8.65 8.65 21.72
CA ASP A 98 -8.46 7.60 22.72
C ASP A 98 -7.56 6.47 22.19
N SER A 99 -6.47 6.86 21.53
CA SER A 99 -5.51 5.91 20.97
C SER A 99 -4.72 5.21 22.08
N PRO A 100 -4.64 3.88 22.07
CA PRO A 100 -3.84 3.15 23.02
C PRO A 100 -2.35 3.40 22.79
N THR A 101 -1.55 3.34 23.86
CA THR A 101 -0.09 3.48 23.77
C THR A 101 0.57 2.34 22.98
N ARG A 102 -0.12 1.20 22.88
CA ARG A 102 0.33 0.01 22.16
C ARG A 102 -0.86 -0.73 21.57
N TYR A 103 -0.69 -1.18 20.33
CA TYR A 103 -1.68 -1.99 19.65
C TYR A 103 -1.35 -3.48 19.78
N GLU A 104 -2.32 -4.26 20.20
CA GLU A 104 -2.25 -5.72 20.35
C GLU A 104 -3.53 -6.35 19.80
N VAL A 105 -3.50 -7.66 19.61
CA VAL A 105 -4.71 -8.41 19.23
C VAL A 105 -5.77 -8.26 20.33
N GLY A 106 -6.97 -7.90 19.95
CA GLY A 106 -8.07 -7.58 20.88
C GLY A 106 -8.15 -6.11 21.28
N THR A 107 -7.17 -5.28 20.96
CA THR A 107 -7.27 -3.84 21.14
C THR A 107 -8.38 -3.27 20.25
N TYR A 108 -9.17 -2.38 20.79
CA TYR A 108 -10.22 -1.68 20.08
C TYR A 108 -10.06 -0.16 20.23
N VAL A 109 -10.52 0.56 19.24
CA VAL A 109 -10.57 2.02 19.21
C VAL A 109 -11.95 2.47 18.77
N HIS A 110 -12.37 3.63 19.25
CA HIS A 110 -13.65 4.23 18.94
C HIS A 110 -13.48 5.42 18.01
N ILE A 111 -14.19 5.43 16.91
CA ILE A 111 -14.28 6.56 15.98
C ILE A 111 -15.66 7.17 16.17
N PRO A 112 -15.76 8.42 16.62
CA PRO A 112 -17.05 9.10 16.78
C PRO A 112 -17.72 9.23 15.41
N LEU A 113 -19.00 8.94 15.34
CA LEU A 113 -19.79 9.12 14.13
C LEU A 113 -20.74 10.30 14.34
N GLU A 114 -20.61 11.30 13.50
CA GLU A 114 -21.56 12.41 13.45
C GLU A 114 -22.77 12.01 12.60
N ASP A 115 -23.97 12.29 13.08
CA ASP A 115 -25.18 12.05 12.29
C ASP A 115 -25.39 13.20 11.30
N LYS A 116 -24.80 13.05 10.11
CA LYS A 116 -24.91 14.03 9.02
C LYS A 116 -26.12 13.79 8.10
N GLY A 117 -26.98 12.83 8.43
CA GLY A 117 -28.20 12.55 7.66
C GLY A 117 -27.96 11.94 6.27
N ALA A 118 -26.72 11.62 5.93
CA ALA A 118 -26.31 10.97 4.68
C ALA A 118 -25.30 9.84 4.97
N PRO A 119 -25.23 8.81 4.14
CA PRO A 119 -24.21 7.77 4.29
C PRO A 119 -22.80 8.35 4.23
N GLN A 120 -21.99 8.10 5.26
CA GLN A 120 -20.59 8.51 5.33
C GLN A 120 -19.68 7.32 5.06
N THR A 121 -18.60 7.55 4.34
CA THR A 121 -17.58 6.51 4.11
C THR A 121 -16.36 6.83 4.95
N ILE A 122 -16.12 6.01 5.96
CA ILE A 122 -14.98 6.11 6.86
C ILE A 122 -13.88 5.19 6.36
N THR A 123 -12.72 5.76 6.05
CA THR A 123 -11.51 5.02 5.68
C THR A 123 -10.57 4.97 6.87
N ILE A 124 -10.32 3.78 7.39
CA ILE A 124 -9.46 3.53 8.55
C ILE A 124 -8.07 3.17 8.06
N ARG A 125 -7.07 3.88 8.55
CA ARG A 125 -5.67 3.68 8.17
C ARG A 125 -4.84 3.33 9.39
N GLY A 126 -3.84 2.50 9.18
CA GLY A 126 -2.80 2.21 10.16
C GLY A 126 -1.47 2.78 9.73
N LYS A 127 -0.78 3.46 10.63
CA LYS A 127 0.58 3.93 10.46
C LYS A 127 1.52 3.03 11.24
N PHE A 128 2.58 2.63 10.58
CA PHE A 128 3.56 1.67 11.12
C PHE A 128 4.87 2.35 11.51
N SER A 129 5.65 1.68 12.36
CA SER A 129 6.92 2.19 12.88
C SER A 129 7.97 2.51 11.82
N ASP A 130 7.84 1.94 10.62
CA ASP A 130 8.68 2.25 9.46
C ASP A 130 8.17 3.43 8.61
N GLY A 131 7.10 4.10 9.06
CA GLY A 131 6.46 5.21 8.35
C GLY A 131 5.47 4.79 7.25
N THR A 132 5.29 3.49 7.03
CA THR A 132 4.29 2.98 6.07
C THR A 132 2.88 3.28 6.57
N ILE A 133 1.99 3.71 5.66
CA ILE A 133 0.57 3.89 5.93
C ILE A 133 -0.20 2.88 5.08
N LYS A 134 -1.10 2.13 5.71
CA LYS A 134 -1.97 1.16 5.03
C LYS A 134 -3.42 1.38 5.41
N ILE A 135 -4.31 1.24 4.43
CA ILE A 135 -5.76 1.19 4.69
C ILE A 135 -6.07 -0.17 5.32
N LEU A 136 -6.63 -0.14 6.51
CA LEU A 136 -7.02 -1.32 7.28
C LEU A 136 -8.45 -1.75 6.97
N ALA A 137 -9.36 -0.78 6.86
CA ALA A 137 -10.75 -1.02 6.50
C ALA A 137 -11.39 0.22 5.88
N VAL A 138 -12.44 0.00 5.10
CA VAL A 138 -13.34 1.05 4.60
C VAL A 138 -14.75 0.66 4.99
N LYS A 139 -15.49 1.55 5.64
CA LYS A 139 -16.84 1.30 6.10
C LYS A 139 -17.76 2.45 5.73
N THR A 140 -18.88 2.14 5.10
CA THR A 140 -19.98 3.10 4.93
C THR A 140 -20.99 2.92 6.07
N VAL A 141 -21.31 4.01 6.72
CA VAL A 141 -22.16 4.10 7.90
C VAL A 141 -23.32 5.05 7.69
#